data_5e2bc41178b059554df47e2dba696131
#
_entry.id   5e2bc41178b059554df47e2dba696131
#
_cell.length_a   1.000
_cell.length_b   1.000
_cell.length_c   1.000
_cell.angle_alpha   90.00
_cell.angle_beta   90.00
_cell.angle_gamma   90.00
#
_symmetry.space_group_name_H-M   'P 1'
#
loop_
_entity.id
_entity.type
_entity.pdbx_description
1 polymer ?
#
loop_
_entity_poly.entity_id
_entity_poly.type
_entity_poly.pdbx_seq_one_letter_code
_entity_poly.pdbx_strand_id
1 'polypeptide(L)'
;AHSNLCVNQINRNGTDEQKAKYLPKLISGEHIGALAMSEPNAGSDVVSMKLSAKDAGDHYVLNGSKMWITNGPDAHVYVIYAKTDPSAGPRGITAFIVERDTPGFSQAQKLDKLGMRGSNTCELVFEDAKVPKENVMGGEGNGAKVLMSGLDYACP
;
A
#
# COMPACT_ATOMS: atom_id res chain seq x y z
N ALA A 1 -13.30 -1.43 -8.01
CA ALA A 1 -13.31 -1.39 -6.56
C ALA A 1 -11.94 -0.98 -5.99
N HIS A 2 -10.85 -1.65 -6.32
CA HIS A 2 -9.54 -1.44 -5.70
C HIS A 2 -8.92 -0.05 -5.93
N SER A 3 -9.08 0.54 -7.11
CA SER A 3 -8.65 1.92 -7.36
C SER A 3 -9.38 2.89 -6.42
N ASN A 4 -10.68 2.67 -6.21
CA ASN A 4 -11.48 3.47 -5.27
C ASN A 4 -11.00 3.35 -3.82
N LEU A 5 -10.54 2.17 -3.39
CA LEU A 5 -9.96 1.99 -2.05
C LEU A 5 -8.67 2.81 -1.88
N CYS A 6 -7.80 2.79 -2.89
CA CYS A 6 -6.59 3.61 -2.90
C CYS A 6 -6.93 5.11 -2.84
N VAL A 7 -7.84 5.57 -3.69
CA VAL A 7 -8.31 6.97 -3.73
C VAL A 7 -8.91 7.38 -2.39
N ASN A 8 -9.78 6.54 -1.81
CA ASN A 8 -10.42 6.82 -0.53
C ASN A 8 -9.39 6.96 0.60
N GLN A 9 -8.40 6.07 0.66
CA GLN A 9 -7.35 6.13 1.67
C GLN A 9 -6.54 7.43 1.56
N ILE A 10 -6.12 7.82 0.35
CA ILE A 10 -5.37 9.05 0.12
C ILE A 10 -6.24 10.28 0.45
N ASN A 11 -7.50 10.29 0.02
CA ASN A 11 -8.41 11.41 0.29
C ASN A 11 -8.67 11.63 1.78
N ARG A 12 -8.77 10.56 2.56
CA ARG A 12 -9.08 10.64 4.00
C ARG A 12 -7.87 10.91 4.88
N ASN A 13 -6.72 10.37 4.51
CA ASN A 13 -5.55 10.33 5.38
C ASN A 13 -4.33 11.04 4.80
N GLY A 14 -4.36 11.42 3.52
CA GLY A 14 -3.26 12.13 2.87
C GLY A 14 -3.13 13.58 3.32
N THR A 15 -1.92 14.13 3.18
CA THR A 15 -1.68 15.57 3.30
C THR A 15 -2.24 16.30 2.08
N ASP A 16 -2.36 17.62 2.14
CA ASP A 16 -2.85 18.43 1.01
C ASP A 16 -1.92 18.27 -0.22
N GLU A 17 -0.61 18.17 0.00
CA GLU A 17 0.39 17.92 -1.03
C GLU A 17 0.20 16.53 -1.68
N GLN A 18 0.01 15.49 -0.88
CA GLN A 18 -0.24 14.13 -1.37
C GLN A 18 -1.54 14.06 -2.17
N LYS A 19 -2.61 14.68 -1.69
CA LYS A 19 -3.89 14.75 -2.41
C LYS A 19 -3.75 15.47 -3.75
N ALA A 20 -3.09 16.63 -3.76
CA ALA A 20 -2.86 17.40 -4.98
C ALA A 20 -2.01 16.64 -6.01
N LYS A 21 -1.03 15.87 -5.55
CA LYS A 21 -0.13 15.08 -6.41
C LYS A 21 -0.82 13.85 -7.01
N TYR A 22 -1.57 13.10 -6.23
CA TYR A 22 -2.04 11.76 -6.63
C TYR A 22 -3.51 11.69 -7.04
N LEU A 23 -4.41 12.42 -6.38
CA LEU A 23 -5.84 12.27 -6.62
C LEU A 23 -6.30 12.67 -8.03
N PRO A 24 -5.84 13.77 -8.65
CA PRO A 24 -6.36 14.17 -9.96
C PRO A 24 -6.26 13.06 -11.01
N LYS A 25 -5.11 12.42 -11.15
CA LYS A 25 -4.89 11.35 -12.12
C LYS A 25 -5.58 10.03 -11.75
N LEU A 26 -5.72 9.75 -10.46
CA LEU A 26 -6.47 8.58 -9.99
C LEU A 26 -7.97 8.74 -10.21
N ILE A 27 -8.51 9.94 -10.01
CA ILE A 27 -9.94 10.25 -10.21
C ILE A 27 -10.30 10.26 -11.69
N SER A 28 -9.44 10.83 -12.55
CA SER A 28 -9.66 10.85 -14.00
C SER A 28 -9.53 9.46 -14.65
N GLY A 29 -8.90 8.50 -13.95
CA GLY A 29 -8.59 7.17 -14.49
C GLY A 29 -7.32 7.14 -15.35
N GLU A 30 -6.60 8.25 -15.47
CA GLU A 30 -5.27 8.26 -16.11
C GLU A 30 -4.27 7.37 -15.37
N HIS A 31 -4.34 7.36 -14.04
CA HIS A 31 -3.61 6.45 -13.18
C HIS A 31 -4.53 5.44 -12.50
N ILE A 32 -4.04 4.22 -12.34
CA ILE A 32 -4.69 3.16 -11.59
C ILE A 32 -4.07 3.07 -10.20
N GLY A 33 -4.90 2.90 -9.17
CA GLY A 33 -4.46 2.71 -7.81
C GLY A 33 -4.63 1.27 -7.33
N ALA A 34 -3.78 0.87 -6.39
CA ALA A 34 -3.88 -0.40 -5.67
C ALA A 34 -3.72 -0.20 -4.16
N LEU A 35 -4.37 -1.07 -3.39
CA LEU A 35 -4.23 -1.13 -1.94
C LEU A 35 -3.55 -2.44 -1.56
N ALA A 36 -2.44 -2.39 -0.84
CA ALA A 36 -1.62 -3.55 -0.53
C ALA A 36 -1.49 -3.76 0.98
N MET A 37 -2.39 -4.54 1.56
CA MET A 37 -2.37 -4.90 2.98
C MET A 37 -1.95 -6.35 3.21
N SER A 38 -2.48 -7.30 2.44
CA SER A 38 -2.28 -8.74 2.65
C SER A 38 -0.88 -9.21 2.32
N GLU A 39 -0.41 -10.21 3.04
CA GLU A 39 0.85 -10.94 2.81
C GLU A 39 0.57 -12.44 2.71
N PRO A 40 1.52 -13.26 2.23
CA PRO A 40 1.31 -14.71 2.14
C PRO A 40 0.83 -15.35 3.44
N ASN A 41 1.29 -14.85 4.59
CA ASN A 41 0.97 -15.38 5.92
C ASN A 41 0.14 -14.40 6.79
N ALA A 42 -0.37 -13.31 6.22
CA ALA A 42 -1.15 -12.30 6.94
C ALA A 42 -2.32 -11.81 6.05
N GLY A 43 -3.42 -12.53 6.11
CA GLY A 43 -4.67 -12.20 5.41
C GLY A 43 -5.68 -11.57 6.36
N SER A 44 -6.53 -12.36 7.02
CA SER A 44 -7.51 -11.86 8.00
C SER A 44 -6.86 -11.17 9.20
N ASP A 45 -5.72 -11.68 9.66
CA ASP A 45 -4.88 -11.04 10.66
C ASP A 45 -3.81 -10.17 9.98
N VAL A 46 -4.21 -9.06 9.39
CA VAL A 46 -3.30 -8.13 8.71
C VAL A 46 -2.30 -7.46 9.66
N VAL A 47 -2.59 -7.39 10.96
CA VAL A 47 -1.69 -6.82 11.97
C VAL A 47 -0.42 -7.68 12.12
N SER A 48 -0.50 -8.97 11.82
CA SER A 48 0.64 -9.90 11.81
C SER A 48 1.54 -9.76 10.57
N MET A 49 1.35 -8.73 9.74
CA MET A 49 2.22 -8.46 8.59
C MET A 49 3.70 -8.36 8.99
N LYS A 50 4.57 -8.72 8.05
CA LYS A 50 6.04 -8.76 8.24
C LYS A 50 6.82 -7.80 7.35
N LEU A 51 6.19 -7.22 6.33
CA LEU A 51 6.83 -6.19 5.50
C LEU A 51 7.39 -5.11 6.44
N SER A 52 8.68 -4.93 6.42
CA SER A 52 9.38 -3.98 7.29
C SER A 52 9.64 -2.66 6.57
N ALA A 53 9.63 -1.56 7.33
CA ALA A 53 10.03 -0.25 6.87
C ALA A 53 11.02 0.35 7.89
N LYS A 54 12.30 0.37 7.55
CA LYS A 54 13.37 0.89 8.40
C LYS A 54 13.62 2.36 8.08
N ASP A 55 13.61 3.20 9.12
CA ASP A 55 13.98 4.62 8.99
C ASP A 55 15.46 4.76 8.64
N ALA A 56 15.75 5.46 7.56
CA ALA A 56 17.10 5.75 7.07
C ALA A 56 17.40 7.27 7.03
N GLY A 57 16.63 8.06 7.76
CA GLY A 57 16.82 9.52 7.90
C GLY A 57 15.86 10.31 7.01
N ASP A 58 16.11 10.43 5.73
CA ASP A 58 15.27 11.15 4.75
C ASP A 58 14.28 10.24 4.01
N HIS A 59 14.42 8.92 4.15
CA HIS A 59 13.55 7.92 3.54
C HIS A 59 13.39 6.69 4.43
N TYR A 60 12.43 5.84 4.09
CA TYR A 60 12.29 4.50 4.63
C TYR A 60 12.78 3.47 3.63
N VAL A 61 13.41 2.41 4.14
CA VAL A 61 13.82 1.24 3.36
C VAL A 61 12.85 0.10 3.65
N LEU A 62 12.09 -0.31 2.63
CA LEU A 62 11.09 -1.37 2.73
C LEU A 62 11.67 -2.70 2.25
N ASN A 63 11.41 -3.77 3.03
CA ASN A 63 11.82 -5.15 2.70
C ASN A 63 10.71 -6.15 3.03
N GLY A 64 10.40 -7.03 2.06
CA GLY A 64 9.39 -8.07 2.17
C GLY A 64 8.48 -8.14 0.96
N SER A 65 7.29 -8.72 1.12
CA SER A 65 6.32 -8.83 0.02
C SER A 65 4.88 -8.63 0.48
N LYS A 66 4.02 -8.28 -0.49
CA LYS A 66 2.56 -8.26 -0.38
C LYS A 66 1.97 -9.22 -1.39
N MET A 67 0.87 -9.89 -1.04
CA MET A 67 0.26 -10.93 -1.86
C MET A 67 -1.22 -10.66 -2.12
N TRP A 68 -1.71 -11.16 -3.25
CA TRP A 68 -3.11 -11.04 -3.68
C TRP A 68 -3.54 -9.61 -4.00
N ILE A 69 -2.62 -8.79 -4.54
CA ILE A 69 -2.89 -7.37 -4.75
C ILE A 69 -3.60 -7.16 -6.08
N THR A 70 -4.87 -6.82 -6.00
CA THR A 70 -5.69 -6.45 -7.15
C THR A 70 -5.18 -5.15 -7.76
N ASN A 71 -5.16 -5.08 -9.09
CA ASN A 71 -4.52 -4.03 -9.89
C ASN A 71 -2.99 -3.96 -9.71
N GLY A 72 -2.38 -4.83 -8.91
CA GLY A 72 -0.94 -4.79 -8.66
C GLY A 72 -0.10 -4.72 -9.94
N PRO A 73 -0.37 -5.51 -11.00
CA PRO A 73 0.39 -5.43 -12.24
C PRO A 73 0.24 -4.12 -13.01
N ASP A 74 -0.89 -3.44 -12.86
CA ASP A 74 -1.29 -2.31 -13.71
C ASP A 74 -1.24 -0.96 -12.99
N ALA A 75 -1.15 -0.96 -11.64
CA ALA A 75 -1.23 0.26 -10.86
C ALA A 75 -0.01 1.16 -11.04
N HIS A 76 -0.25 2.46 -10.91
CA HIS A 76 0.75 3.53 -10.94
C HIS A 76 1.10 3.99 -9.51
N VAL A 77 0.10 3.91 -8.62
CA VAL A 77 0.18 4.35 -7.22
C VAL A 77 -0.36 3.24 -6.32
N TYR A 78 0.36 2.98 -5.25
CA TYR A 78 0.02 1.94 -4.26
C TYR A 78 -0.06 2.55 -2.86
N VAL A 79 -1.10 2.21 -2.11
CA VAL A 79 -1.13 2.41 -0.66
C VAL A 79 -0.65 1.12 -0.01
N ILE A 80 0.48 1.20 0.68
CA ILE A 80 1.18 0.06 1.29
C ILE A 80 1.20 0.22 2.80
N TYR A 81 1.03 -0.87 3.54
CA TYR A 81 1.17 -0.91 4.99
C TYR A 81 2.39 -1.75 5.36
N ALA A 82 3.27 -1.21 6.20
CA ALA A 82 4.50 -1.87 6.62
C ALA A 82 4.78 -1.62 8.09
N LYS A 83 5.59 -2.49 8.72
CA LYS A 83 6.02 -2.32 10.11
C LYS A 83 7.23 -1.40 10.20
N THR A 84 7.04 -0.26 10.85
CA THR A 84 8.12 0.65 11.28
C THR A 84 8.65 0.27 12.66
N ASP A 85 7.79 -0.30 13.52
CA ASP A 85 8.18 -0.85 14.82
C ASP A 85 7.52 -2.23 15.03
N PRO A 86 8.27 -3.34 14.85
CA PRO A 86 7.74 -4.69 15.05
C PRO A 86 7.28 -4.99 16.48
N SER A 87 7.80 -4.26 17.49
CA SER A 87 7.49 -4.48 18.90
C SER A 87 6.19 -3.81 19.36
N ALA A 88 5.70 -2.82 18.61
CA ALA A 88 4.55 -1.99 19.02
C ALA A 88 3.19 -2.53 18.55
N GLY A 89 3.13 -3.75 17.98
CA GLY A 89 1.88 -4.35 17.50
C GLY A 89 1.18 -3.49 16.44
N PRO A 90 -0.13 -3.21 16.60
CA PRO A 90 -0.86 -2.36 15.64
C PRO A 90 -0.32 -0.94 15.52
N ARG A 91 0.24 -0.40 16.61
CA ARG A 91 0.84 0.95 16.64
C ARG A 91 2.22 1.01 15.97
N GLY A 92 2.78 -0.12 15.61
CA GLY A 92 4.02 -0.21 14.84
C GLY A 92 3.81 -0.27 13.32
N ILE A 93 2.58 -0.11 12.83
CA ILE A 93 2.27 -0.13 11.40
C ILE A 93 2.16 1.30 10.88
N THR A 94 2.74 1.55 9.72
CA THR A 94 2.71 2.84 9.02
C THR A 94 2.20 2.63 7.60
N ALA A 95 1.39 3.57 7.10
CA ALA A 95 0.92 3.58 5.72
C ALA A 95 1.82 4.45 4.85
N PHE A 96 2.13 3.98 3.65
CA PHE A 96 2.97 4.64 2.67
C PHE A 96 2.26 4.77 1.33
N ILE A 97 2.47 5.86 0.62
CA ILE A 97 2.16 5.98 -0.80
C ILE A 97 3.43 5.63 -1.57
N VAL A 98 3.37 4.59 -2.41
CA VAL A 98 4.50 4.10 -3.19
C VAL A 98 4.16 4.23 -4.68
N GLU A 99 5.04 4.86 -5.44
CA GLU A 99 4.93 4.98 -6.88
C GLU A 99 5.49 3.72 -7.56
N ARG A 100 4.95 3.37 -8.73
CA ARG A 100 5.33 2.17 -9.49
C ARG A 100 6.83 2.04 -9.71
N ASP A 101 7.48 3.15 -10.05
CA ASP A 101 8.90 3.18 -10.45
C ASP A 101 9.86 3.40 -9.27
N THR A 102 9.38 3.22 -8.03
CA THR A 102 10.21 3.33 -6.83
C THR A 102 11.36 2.31 -6.90
N PRO A 103 12.63 2.73 -6.75
CA PRO A 103 13.78 1.83 -6.75
C PRO A 103 13.64 0.74 -5.68
N GLY A 104 13.87 -0.52 -6.06
CA GLY A 104 13.75 -1.67 -5.17
C GLY A 104 12.30 -2.20 -5.01
N PHE A 105 11.33 -1.57 -5.64
CA PHE A 105 9.95 -2.03 -5.68
C PHE A 105 9.64 -2.67 -7.04
N SER A 106 9.01 -3.84 -7.04
CA SER A 106 8.62 -4.55 -8.26
C SER A 106 7.28 -5.26 -8.13
N GLN A 107 6.59 -5.37 -9.26
CA GLN A 107 5.41 -6.20 -9.42
C GLN A 107 5.89 -7.57 -9.94
N ALA A 108 5.73 -8.59 -9.10
CA ALA A 108 6.09 -9.96 -9.46
C ALA A 108 5.04 -10.57 -10.42
N GLN A 109 5.16 -11.85 -10.66
CA GLN A 109 4.33 -12.59 -11.58
C GLN A 109 2.84 -12.35 -11.35
N LYS A 110 2.12 -11.98 -12.42
CA LYS A 110 0.66 -11.97 -12.43
C LYS A 110 0.13 -13.37 -12.14
N LEU A 111 -0.78 -13.47 -11.19
CA LEU A 111 -1.36 -14.74 -10.77
C LEU A 111 -2.36 -15.28 -11.80
N ASP A 112 -2.21 -16.55 -12.19
CA ASP A 112 -3.19 -17.28 -12.98
C ASP A 112 -4.29 -17.83 -12.05
N LYS A 113 -5.45 -17.19 -12.08
CA LYS A 113 -6.56 -17.49 -11.17
C LYS A 113 -7.58 -18.41 -11.82
N LEU A 114 -8.25 -19.24 -11.02
CA LEU A 114 -9.34 -20.11 -11.47
C LEU A 114 -10.53 -19.32 -12.02
N GLY A 115 -10.86 -18.19 -11.37
CA GLY A 115 -11.92 -17.26 -11.78
C GLY A 115 -11.48 -15.80 -11.66
N MET A 116 -12.36 -14.85 -11.99
CA MET A 116 -12.09 -13.41 -11.98
C MET A 116 -10.84 -13.02 -12.78
N ARG A 117 -10.59 -13.70 -13.89
CA ARG A 117 -9.35 -13.58 -14.70
C ARG A 117 -9.18 -12.20 -15.34
N GLY A 118 -10.26 -11.44 -15.49
CA GLY A 118 -10.23 -10.05 -15.93
C GLY A 118 -9.76 -9.05 -14.86
N SER A 119 -9.67 -9.47 -13.58
CA SER A 119 -9.14 -8.66 -12.49
C SER A 119 -7.69 -9.06 -12.23
N ASN A 120 -6.74 -8.28 -12.73
CA ASN A 120 -5.32 -8.57 -12.58
C ASN A 120 -4.88 -8.52 -11.12
N THR A 121 -4.13 -9.54 -10.71
CA THR A 121 -3.69 -9.72 -9.31
C THR A 121 -2.25 -10.22 -9.32
N CYS A 122 -1.40 -9.70 -8.45
CA CYS A 122 -0.02 -10.14 -8.34
C CYS A 122 0.50 -10.11 -6.90
N GLU A 123 1.73 -10.60 -6.75
CA GLU A 123 2.60 -10.30 -5.62
C GLU A 123 3.35 -8.99 -5.86
N LEU A 124 3.57 -8.22 -4.81
CA LEU A 124 4.47 -7.07 -4.81
C LEU A 124 5.71 -7.40 -3.98
N VAL A 125 6.89 -7.08 -4.50
CA VAL A 125 8.17 -7.40 -3.87
C VAL A 125 8.95 -6.11 -3.57
N PHE A 126 9.51 -6.03 -2.37
CA PHE A 126 10.30 -4.92 -1.87
C PHE A 126 11.68 -5.44 -1.47
N GLU A 127 12.71 -4.97 -2.18
CA GLU A 127 14.12 -5.31 -1.96
C GLU A 127 14.90 -3.99 -1.80
N ASP A 128 15.09 -3.59 -0.56
CA ASP A 128 15.65 -2.28 -0.21
C ASP A 128 14.93 -1.10 -0.91
N ALA A 129 13.61 -1.19 -0.99
CA ALA A 129 12.79 -0.18 -1.66
C ALA A 129 12.83 1.15 -0.89
N LYS A 130 13.25 2.21 -1.57
CA LYS A 130 13.45 3.53 -0.98
C LYS A 130 12.21 4.40 -1.16
N VAL A 131 11.50 4.63 -0.06
CA VAL A 131 10.29 5.45 -0.03
C VAL A 131 10.56 6.74 0.75
N PRO A 132 10.41 7.93 0.14
CA PRO A 132 10.62 9.20 0.82
C PRO A 132 9.75 9.36 2.06
N LYS A 133 10.23 10.06 3.08
CA LYS A 133 9.44 10.32 4.30
C LYS A 133 8.16 11.10 4.04
N GLU A 134 8.15 11.97 3.06
CA GLU A 134 6.96 12.71 2.63
C GLU A 134 5.84 11.81 2.08
N ASN A 135 6.14 10.54 1.78
CA ASN A 135 5.16 9.54 1.34
C ASN A 135 4.52 8.74 2.48
N VAL A 136 4.88 9.02 3.73
CA VAL A 136 4.13 8.51 4.89
C VAL A 136 2.74 9.15 4.90
N MET A 137 1.71 8.32 5.02
CA MET A 137 0.32 8.76 5.00
C MET A 137 -0.34 8.55 6.35
N GLY A 138 -0.93 9.61 6.91
CA GLY A 138 -1.64 9.56 8.20
C GLY A 138 -0.73 9.54 9.43
N GLY A 139 0.58 9.70 9.27
CA GLY A 139 1.58 9.71 10.33
C GLY A 139 2.15 8.34 10.67
N GLU A 140 3.40 8.32 11.14
CA GLU A 140 4.08 7.11 11.56
C GLU A 140 3.34 6.43 12.72
N GLY A 141 3.23 5.11 12.68
CA GLY A 141 2.55 4.30 13.70
C GLY A 141 1.00 4.32 13.61
N ASN A 142 0.42 5.10 12.71
CA ASN A 142 -1.03 5.21 12.53
C ASN A 142 -1.58 4.33 11.40
N GLY A 143 -0.76 3.47 10.79
CA GLY A 143 -1.15 2.68 9.63
C GLY A 143 -2.34 1.76 9.87
N ALA A 144 -2.44 1.14 11.05
CA ALA A 144 -3.60 0.32 11.39
C ALA A 144 -4.90 1.13 11.44
N LYS A 145 -4.86 2.35 12.00
CA LYS A 145 -6.00 3.27 12.03
C LYS A 145 -6.39 3.71 10.61
N VAL A 146 -5.41 4.04 9.79
CA VAL A 146 -5.62 4.36 8.36
C VAL A 146 -6.29 3.20 7.65
N LEU A 147 -5.77 1.98 7.80
CA LEU A 147 -6.31 0.77 7.18
C LEU A 147 -7.78 0.55 7.58
N MET A 148 -8.07 0.57 8.87
CA MET A 148 -9.43 0.34 9.39
C MET A 148 -10.42 1.39 8.89
N SER A 149 -10.01 2.66 8.82
CA SER A 149 -10.87 3.74 8.29
C SER A 149 -11.32 3.52 6.85
N GLY A 150 -10.57 2.75 6.06
CA GLY A 150 -10.92 2.41 4.68
C GLY A 150 -11.82 1.18 4.58
N LEU A 151 -11.66 0.21 5.47
CA LEU A 151 -12.47 -1.01 5.48
C LEU A 151 -13.92 -0.73 5.85
N ASP A 152 -14.19 0.22 6.74
CA ASP A 152 -15.56 0.64 7.13
C ASP A 152 -16.41 1.10 5.93
N TYR A 153 -15.76 1.54 4.84
CA TYR A 153 -16.44 1.97 3.61
C TYR A 153 -16.40 0.93 2.48
N ALA A 154 -15.52 -0.05 2.58
CA ALA A 154 -15.37 -1.09 1.57
C ALA A 154 -16.33 -2.26 1.78
N CYS A 155 -16.81 -2.43 2.99
CA CYS A 155 -17.73 -3.50 3.41
C CYS A 155 -18.93 -2.86 4.13
N PRO A 156 -19.94 -2.32 3.38
CA PRO A 156 -21.18 -1.82 3.99
C PRO A 156 -22.01 -2.93 4.59
#